data_948de2c0d418a6981dec186a079cea33
#
_entry.id   948de2c0d418a6981dec186a079cea33
#
_cell.length_a   1.000
_cell.length_b   1.000
_cell.length_c   1.000
_cell.angle_alpha   90.00
_cell.angle_beta   90.00
_cell.angle_gamma   90.00
#
_symmetry.space_group_name_H-M   'P 1'
#
loop_
_entity.id
_entity.type
_entity.pdbx_description
1 polymer ?
#
loop_
_entity_poly.entity_id
_entity_poly.type
_entity_poly.pdbx_seq_one_letter_code
_entity_poly.pdbx_strand_id
1 'polypeptide(L)'
;MGNYDFTKQPSLLIQGAMDTETAYLIEHLEEHACITIGNWKFHTGFLGTKREPVIISKTFQGIVNAAAATSLALAYFKPWAVINQGIGGGHDKKFHRGDIVLGEKIVPMGAVAYAFSKEGAGIDAKGFSPLPVEIFCRETGKTKKVTEYPCDIRLLQVAEQVETKYHTGRGVIGSGDEWN
;
A
#
# COMPACT_ATOMS: atom_id res chain seq x y z
N MET A 1 25.35 23.08 1.10
CA MET A 1 23.94 22.69 0.81
C MET A 1 23.28 22.47 2.15
N GLY A 2 22.14 23.11 2.44
CA GLY A 2 21.43 22.87 3.70
C GLY A 2 20.90 21.43 3.75
N ASN A 3 20.98 20.78 4.92
CA ASN A 3 20.45 19.44 5.09
C ASN A 3 18.95 19.43 4.83
N TYR A 4 18.48 18.50 3.97
CA TYR A 4 17.05 18.32 3.71
C TYR A 4 16.35 17.80 4.97
N ASP A 5 15.33 18.51 5.44
CA ASP A 5 14.57 18.13 6.64
C ASP A 5 13.30 17.37 6.24
N PHE A 6 13.37 16.05 6.23
CA PHE A 6 12.26 15.15 5.89
C PHE A 6 11.03 15.29 6.79
N THR A 7 11.14 15.97 7.93
CA THR A 7 10.00 16.24 8.81
C THR A 7 9.22 17.52 8.44
N LYS A 8 9.79 18.37 7.59
CA LYS A 8 9.22 19.66 7.21
C LYS A 8 9.04 19.85 5.72
N GLN A 9 9.83 19.14 4.92
CA GLN A 9 9.84 19.30 3.47
C GLN A 9 9.09 18.13 2.80
N PRO A 10 8.46 18.35 1.63
CA PRO A 10 7.67 17.33 0.94
C PRO A 10 8.52 16.11 0.59
N SER A 11 8.04 14.93 0.90
CA SER A 11 8.68 13.66 0.55
C SER A 11 7.64 12.62 0.17
N LEU A 12 8.05 11.62 -0.60
CA LEU A 12 7.22 10.47 -0.97
C LEU A 12 7.51 9.32 0.01
N LEU A 13 6.46 8.74 0.59
CA LEU A 13 6.60 7.52 1.39
C LEU A 13 6.40 6.29 0.50
N ILE A 14 7.39 5.39 0.48
CA ILE A 14 7.32 4.10 -0.19
C ILE A 14 7.38 3.00 0.88
N GLN A 15 6.42 2.10 0.87
CA GLN A 15 6.29 1.04 1.87
C GLN A 15 6.23 -0.33 1.22
N GLY A 16 6.79 -1.32 1.91
CA GLY A 16 6.64 -2.74 1.60
C GLY A 16 6.62 -3.55 2.89
N ALA A 17 6.05 -4.75 2.87
CA ALA A 17 5.91 -5.58 4.06
C ALA A 17 7.19 -6.36 4.40
N MET A 18 8.03 -6.64 3.40
CA MET A 18 9.19 -7.52 3.52
C MET A 18 10.48 -6.83 3.07
N ASP A 19 11.63 -7.36 3.53
CA ASP A 19 12.94 -6.86 3.12
C ASP A 19 13.14 -6.97 1.60
N THR A 20 12.70 -8.08 1.00
CA THR A 20 12.77 -8.29 -0.46
C THR A 20 12.03 -7.24 -1.27
N GLU A 21 11.05 -6.56 -0.67
CA GLU A 21 10.26 -5.52 -1.32
C GLU A 21 10.91 -4.13 -1.19
N THR A 22 11.72 -3.89 -0.16
CA THR A 22 12.28 -2.56 0.13
C THR A 22 13.79 -2.46 -0.02
N ALA A 23 14.53 -3.57 0.08
CA ALA A 23 15.99 -3.57 0.13
C ALA A 23 16.62 -2.88 -1.10
N TYR A 24 16.14 -3.20 -2.30
CA TYR A 24 16.66 -2.60 -3.53
C TYR A 24 16.57 -1.07 -3.52
N LEU A 25 15.44 -0.53 -3.08
CA LEU A 25 15.25 0.92 -3.00
C LEU A 25 16.15 1.56 -1.95
N ILE A 26 16.30 0.90 -0.79
CA ILE A 26 17.16 1.37 0.31
C ILE A 26 18.64 1.40 -0.12
N GLU A 27 19.11 0.38 -0.83
CA GLU A 27 20.47 0.30 -1.36
C GLU A 27 20.80 1.40 -2.37
N HIS A 28 19.79 1.94 -3.06
CA HIS A 28 19.93 2.99 -4.06
C HIS A 28 19.65 4.40 -3.53
N LEU A 29 19.46 4.55 -2.21
CA LEU A 29 19.31 5.87 -1.61
C LEU A 29 20.63 6.65 -1.60
N GLU A 30 20.62 7.83 -2.19
CA GLU A 30 21.66 8.82 -1.97
C GLU A 30 21.41 9.59 -0.66
N GLU A 31 22.47 9.98 0.03
CA GLU A 31 22.42 10.67 1.33
C GLU A 31 21.55 9.91 2.36
N HIS A 32 21.69 8.59 2.38
CA HIS A 32 20.91 7.69 3.20
C HIS A 32 21.07 7.95 4.69
N ALA A 33 19.96 8.12 5.39
CA ALA A 33 19.87 8.11 6.84
C ALA A 33 18.75 7.14 7.29
N CYS A 34 18.84 6.69 8.55
CA CYS A 34 17.83 5.79 9.12
C CYS A 34 17.34 6.35 10.45
N ILE A 35 16.05 6.51 10.57
CA ILE A 35 15.34 6.99 11.77
C ILE A 35 14.49 5.85 12.30
N THR A 36 14.59 5.54 13.59
CA THR A 36 13.73 4.54 14.23
C THR A 36 12.64 5.24 15.03
N ILE A 37 11.38 4.90 14.77
CA ILE A 37 10.21 5.40 15.48
C ILE A 37 9.40 4.19 15.95
N GLY A 38 9.31 4.00 17.25
CA GLY A 38 8.76 2.77 17.82
C GLY A 38 9.56 1.55 17.37
N ASN A 39 8.90 0.59 16.77
CA ASN A 39 9.52 -0.65 16.25
C ASN A 39 9.86 -0.59 14.76
N TRP A 40 9.64 0.53 14.09
CA TRP A 40 9.83 0.67 12.66
C TRP A 40 11.03 1.54 12.31
N LYS A 41 11.74 1.13 11.25
CA LYS A 41 12.83 1.90 10.65
C LYS A 41 12.31 2.63 9.41
N PHE A 42 12.66 3.89 9.32
CA PHE A 42 12.36 4.78 8.19
C PHE A 42 13.69 5.23 7.59
N HIS A 43 13.93 4.80 6.36
CA HIS A 43 15.12 5.13 5.60
C HIS A 43 14.84 6.35 4.74
N THR A 44 15.53 7.44 4.98
CA THR A 44 15.37 8.70 4.26
C THR A 44 16.53 8.92 3.31
N GLY A 45 16.28 9.57 2.19
CA GLY A 45 17.29 9.87 1.18
C GLY A 45 16.65 10.32 -0.13
N PHE A 46 17.44 10.26 -1.19
CA PHE A 46 17.01 10.69 -2.51
C PHE A 46 17.10 9.54 -3.50
N LEU A 47 16.12 9.42 -4.39
CA LEU A 47 16.09 8.43 -5.46
C LEU A 47 16.08 9.07 -6.85
N GLY A 48 16.73 8.36 -7.78
CA GLY A 48 16.72 8.67 -9.20
C GLY A 48 17.50 9.92 -9.58
N THR A 49 17.62 10.15 -10.87
CA THR A 49 18.42 11.26 -11.44
C THR A 49 17.89 12.64 -11.07
N LYS A 50 16.61 12.75 -10.74
CA LYS A 50 15.99 13.99 -10.28
C LYS A 50 16.15 14.20 -8.78
N ARG A 51 16.78 13.25 -8.07
CA ARG A 51 16.99 13.30 -6.61
C ARG A 51 15.66 13.52 -5.86
N GLU A 52 14.66 12.70 -6.17
CA GLU A 52 13.36 12.76 -5.49
C GLU A 52 13.51 12.42 -4.00
N PRO A 53 13.07 13.28 -3.07
CA PRO A 53 13.16 12.99 -1.64
C PRO A 53 12.15 11.92 -1.25
N VAL A 54 12.65 10.81 -0.73
CA VAL A 54 11.84 9.65 -0.37
C VAL A 54 12.09 9.16 1.05
N ILE A 55 11.07 8.54 1.60
CA ILE A 55 11.12 7.80 2.84
C ILE A 55 10.73 6.36 2.50
N ILE A 56 11.57 5.39 2.86
CA ILE A 56 11.31 3.98 2.62
C ILE A 56 11.13 3.28 3.96
N SER A 57 10.07 2.49 4.09
CA SER A 57 9.75 1.79 5.33
C SER A 57 9.33 0.34 5.06
N LYS A 58 9.93 -0.60 5.82
CA LYS A 58 9.39 -1.94 5.95
C LYS A 58 8.30 -1.92 7.02
N THR A 59 7.07 -2.22 6.61
CA THR A 59 5.92 -2.20 7.52
C THR A 59 5.80 -3.46 8.36
N PHE A 60 6.42 -4.56 7.97
CA PHE A 60 6.11 -5.95 8.33
C PHE A 60 4.76 -6.39 7.76
N GLN A 61 4.53 -7.70 7.76
CA GLN A 61 3.30 -8.29 7.22
C GLN A 61 2.09 -8.01 8.10
N GLY A 62 0.93 -7.97 7.47
CA GLY A 62 -0.37 -7.79 8.11
C GLY A 62 -0.86 -6.34 8.17
N ILE A 63 -2.18 -6.19 8.11
CA ILE A 63 -2.84 -4.88 8.05
C ILE A 63 -2.59 -4.02 9.30
N VAL A 64 -2.45 -4.65 10.47
CA VAL A 64 -2.17 -3.94 11.74
C VAL A 64 -0.79 -3.30 11.70
N ASN A 65 0.23 -4.02 11.25
CA ASN A 65 1.58 -3.52 11.11
C ASN A 65 1.65 -2.40 10.06
N ALA A 66 1.02 -2.62 8.90
CA ALA A 66 0.95 -1.62 7.83
C ALA A 66 0.28 -0.33 8.31
N ALA A 67 -0.86 -0.43 9.00
CA ALA A 67 -1.57 0.72 9.55
C ALA A 67 -0.74 1.48 10.59
N ALA A 68 -0.08 0.78 11.51
CA ALA A 68 0.73 1.40 12.54
C ALA A 68 1.96 2.11 11.94
N ALA A 69 2.71 1.46 11.06
CA ALA A 69 3.87 2.05 10.38
C ALA A 69 3.47 3.28 9.56
N THR A 70 2.39 3.18 8.79
CA THR A 70 1.88 4.30 7.99
C THR A 70 1.45 5.47 8.85
N SER A 71 0.72 5.22 9.94
CA SER A 71 0.27 6.27 10.87
C SER A 71 1.45 7.01 11.50
N LEU A 72 2.49 6.29 11.91
CA LEU A 72 3.72 6.90 12.44
C LEU A 72 4.43 7.75 11.36
N ALA A 73 4.55 7.24 10.14
CA ALA A 73 5.16 7.98 9.05
C ALA A 73 4.39 9.27 8.72
N LEU A 74 3.06 9.20 8.64
CA LEU A 74 2.21 10.35 8.38
C LEU A 74 2.31 11.41 9.48
N ALA A 75 2.37 10.99 10.74
CA ALA A 75 2.49 11.89 11.88
C ALA A 75 3.85 12.59 11.94
N TYR A 76 4.93 11.85 11.66
CA TYR A 76 6.28 12.35 11.82
C TYR A 76 6.81 13.11 10.59
N PHE A 77 6.64 12.54 9.39
CA PHE A 77 7.23 13.08 8.15
C PHE A 77 6.23 13.89 7.30
N LYS A 78 4.94 13.63 7.43
CA LYS A 78 3.87 14.28 6.62
C LYS A 78 4.10 14.15 5.11
N PRO A 79 4.35 12.94 4.58
CA PRO A 79 4.61 12.74 3.16
C PRO A 79 3.42 13.25 2.33
N TRP A 80 3.71 13.78 1.12
CA TRP A 80 2.67 14.25 0.21
C TRP A 80 1.91 13.12 -0.48
N ALA A 81 2.52 11.93 -0.57
CA ALA A 81 1.88 10.71 -1.07
C ALA A 81 2.47 9.46 -0.40
N VAL A 82 1.71 8.37 -0.46
CA VAL A 82 2.12 7.04 0.01
C VAL A 82 1.97 6.06 -1.14
N ILE A 83 3.03 5.33 -1.46
CA ILE A 83 3.02 4.19 -2.37
C ILE A 83 3.28 2.94 -1.54
N ASN A 84 2.31 2.04 -1.51
CA ASN A 84 2.52 0.71 -0.98
C ASN A 84 2.82 -0.23 -2.16
N GLN A 85 3.95 -0.90 -2.11
CA GLN A 85 4.39 -1.83 -3.14
C GLN A 85 4.77 -3.16 -2.52
N GLY A 86 4.64 -4.22 -3.27
CA GLY A 86 4.97 -5.54 -2.76
C GLY A 86 4.61 -6.67 -3.72
N ILE A 87 4.69 -7.88 -3.23
CA ILE A 87 4.41 -9.11 -3.97
C ILE A 87 3.01 -9.58 -3.60
N GLY A 88 2.21 -9.94 -4.59
CA GLY A 88 0.85 -10.45 -4.41
C GLY A 88 0.59 -11.73 -5.19
N GLY A 89 -0.38 -12.52 -4.74
CA GLY A 89 -0.91 -13.65 -5.49
C GLY A 89 -1.82 -13.18 -6.62
N GLY A 90 -1.60 -13.66 -7.84
CA GLY A 90 -2.44 -13.35 -9.00
C GLY A 90 -3.64 -14.28 -9.09
N HIS A 91 -4.85 -13.76 -8.89
CA HIS A 91 -6.11 -14.50 -9.07
C HIS A 91 -6.79 -14.22 -10.41
N ASP A 92 -6.43 -13.14 -11.08
CA ASP A 92 -6.94 -12.80 -12.41
C ASP A 92 -6.07 -13.46 -13.48
N LYS A 93 -6.70 -14.27 -14.34
CA LYS A 93 -6.02 -15.04 -15.40
C LYS A 93 -5.30 -14.18 -16.44
N LYS A 94 -5.58 -12.88 -16.49
CA LYS A 94 -4.87 -11.94 -17.39
C LYS A 94 -3.47 -11.58 -16.91
N PHE A 95 -3.16 -11.81 -15.62
CA PHE A 95 -1.85 -11.55 -15.05
C PHE A 95 -1.07 -12.83 -14.82
N HIS A 96 0.24 -12.74 -15.07
CA HIS A 96 1.19 -13.83 -14.92
C HIS A 96 2.30 -13.45 -13.94
N ARG A 97 3.08 -14.44 -13.54
CA ARG A 97 4.21 -14.21 -12.66
C ARG A 97 5.22 -13.24 -13.32
N GLY A 98 5.53 -12.16 -12.62
CA GLY A 98 6.43 -11.10 -13.08
C GLY A 98 5.73 -9.88 -13.68
N ASP A 99 4.40 -9.93 -13.85
CA ASP A 99 3.62 -8.77 -14.26
C ASP A 99 3.49 -7.74 -13.12
N ILE A 100 3.27 -6.50 -13.49
CA ILE A 100 3.06 -5.38 -12.56
C ILE A 100 1.57 -5.06 -12.52
N VAL A 101 0.97 -5.13 -11.34
CA VAL A 101 -0.44 -4.76 -11.13
C VAL A 101 -0.51 -3.41 -10.44
N LEU A 102 -1.07 -2.42 -11.12
CA LEU A 102 -1.38 -1.11 -10.55
C LEU A 102 -2.74 -1.20 -9.86
N GLY A 103 -2.76 -1.03 -8.55
CA GLY A 103 -3.98 -1.13 -7.74
C GLY A 103 -4.93 0.02 -8.01
N GLU A 104 -6.09 -0.25 -8.61
CA GLU A 104 -7.16 0.76 -8.79
C GLU A 104 -7.88 1.04 -7.48
N LYS A 105 -8.07 0.00 -6.69
CA LYS A 105 -8.71 0.02 -5.38
C LYS A 105 -8.28 -1.15 -4.52
N ILE A 106 -8.40 -0.98 -3.23
CA ILE A 106 -8.11 -2.00 -2.23
C ILE A 106 -9.43 -2.46 -1.62
N VAL A 107 -9.62 -3.79 -1.55
CA VAL A 107 -10.76 -4.42 -0.89
C VAL A 107 -10.27 -5.16 0.34
N PRO A 108 -10.71 -4.78 1.56
CA PRO A 108 -10.38 -5.52 2.78
C PRO A 108 -11.02 -6.90 2.73
N MET A 109 -10.20 -7.95 2.85
CA MET A 109 -10.64 -9.34 2.83
C MET A 109 -10.72 -9.98 4.22
N GLY A 110 -10.35 -9.25 5.27
CA GLY A 110 -10.36 -9.74 6.66
C GLY A 110 -11.76 -9.82 7.30
N ALA A 111 -12.77 -9.20 6.69
CA ALA A 111 -14.14 -9.26 7.18
C ALA A 111 -15.11 -9.46 6.01
N VAL A 112 -15.69 -10.64 5.92
CA VAL A 112 -16.60 -11.03 4.85
C VAL A 112 -17.88 -11.65 5.42
N ALA A 113 -19.00 -11.42 4.76
CA ALA A 113 -20.25 -12.12 5.00
C ALA A 113 -20.44 -13.21 3.94
N TYR A 114 -20.89 -14.36 4.37
CA TYR A 114 -21.31 -15.45 3.49
C TYR A 114 -22.84 -15.49 3.45
N ALA A 115 -23.41 -15.69 2.26
CA ALA A 115 -24.81 -15.99 2.14
C ALA A 115 -25.09 -17.37 2.76
N PHE A 116 -26.01 -17.43 3.70
CA PHE A 116 -26.49 -18.70 4.23
C PHE A 116 -27.37 -19.39 3.18
N SER A 117 -27.01 -20.60 2.84
CA SER A 117 -27.88 -21.52 2.12
C SER A 117 -29.00 -22.03 3.04
N LYS A 118 -29.96 -22.76 2.49
CA LYS A 118 -31.00 -23.43 3.29
C LYS A 118 -30.34 -24.32 4.34
N GLU A 119 -31.03 -24.53 5.47
CA GLU A 119 -30.58 -25.40 6.54
C GLU A 119 -30.07 -26.75 6.01
N GLY A 120 -28.85 -27.14 6.39
CA GLY A 120 -28.20 -28.38 5.93
C GLY A 120 -27.47 -28.29 4.58
N ALA A 121 -27.54 -27.20 3.84
CA ALA A 121 -26.89 -27.06 2.53
C ALA A 121 -25.44 -26.50 2.59
N GLY A 122 -24.96 -26.13 3.80
CA GLY A 122 -23.64 -25.57 3.98
C GLY A 122 -23.49 -24.12 3.52
N ILE A 123 -22.24 -23.66 3.40
CA ILE A 123 -21.89 -22.30 2.98
C ILE A 123 -21.54 -22.33 1.48
N ASP A 124 -22.12 -21.42 0.72
CA ASP A 124 -21.66 -21.18 -0.66
C ASP A 124 -20.32 -20.41 -0.63
N ALA A 125 -19.22 -21.12 -0.90
CA ALA A 125 -17.88 -20.53 -0.93
C ALA A 125 -17.73 -19.42 -1.99
N LYS A 126 -18.63 -19.32 -2.96
CA LYS A 126 -18.64 -18.26 -3.98
C LYS A 126 -19.52 -17.07 -3.59
N GLY A 127 -20.34 -17.22 -2.58
CA GLY A 127 -21.34 -16.23 -2.14
C GLY A 127 -20.81 -15.33 -1.01
N PHE A 128 -19.53 -14.92 -1.03
CA PHE A 128 -19.03 -13.99 -0.04
C PHE A 128 -19.12 -12.53 -0.52
N SER A 129 -19.33 -11.63 0.41
CA SER A 129 -19.27 -10.18 0.17
C SER A 129 -18.45 -9.50 1.27
N PRO A 130 -17.59 -8.52 0.94
CA PRO A 130 -16.87 -7.74 1.94
C PRO A 130 -17.87 -7.02 2.87
N LEU A 131 -17.63 -7.09 4.18
CA LEU A 131 -18.37 -6.29 5.15
C LEU A 131 -17.93 -4.84 5.09
N PRO A 132 -18.87 -3.88 5.16
CA PRO A 132 -18.51 -2.48 5.13
C PRO A 132 -17.81 -2.06 6.43
N VAL A 133 -16.73 -1.30 6.27
CA VAL A 133 -15.98 -0.68 7.37
C VAL A 133 -16.44 0.78 7.49
N GLU A 134 -16.70 1.22 8.73
CA GLU A 134 -17.00 2.63 8.99
C GLU A 134 -15.71 3.45 9.08
N ILE A 135 -15.64 4.50 8.28
CA ILE A 135 -14.50 5.42 8.26
C ILE A 135 -14.96 6.86 8.50
N PHE A 136 -14.11 7.66 9.15
CA PHE A 136 -14.31 9.09 9.27
C PHE A 136 -13.79 9.82 8.02
N CYS A 137 -14.66 10.61 7.40
CA CYS A 137 -14.30 11.45 6.26
C CYS A 137 -14.00 12.86 6.75
N ARG A 138 -12.73 13.24 6.73
CA ARG A 138 -12.27 14.56 7.21
C ARG A 138 -12.89 15.72 6.44
N GLU A 139 -13.11 15.54 5.13
CA GLU A 139 -13.66 16.58 4.25
C GLU A 139 -15.10 16.95 4.62
N THR A 140 -15.89 15.97 5.02
CA THR A 140 -17.31 16.16 5.37
C THR A 140 -17.56 16.26 6.87
N GLY A 141 -16.57 15.90 7.71
CA GLY A 141 -16.73 15.78 9.15
C GLY A 141 -17.66 14.64 9.60
N LYS A 142 -18.01 13.70 8.72
CA LYS A 142 -18.98 12.64 8.97
C LYS A 142 -18.34 11.27 8.77
N THR A 143 -18.93 10.24 9.36
CA THR A 143 -18.60 8.85 9.06
C THR A 143 -19.34 8.37 7.82
N LYS A 144 -18.71 7.44 7.09
CA LYS A 144 -19.33 6.68 5.99
C LYS A 144 -18.88 5.24 6.04
N LYS A 145 -19.72 4.36 5.52
CA LYS A 145 -19.38 2.94 5.35
C LYS A 145 -18.82 2.71 3.95
N VAL A 146 -17.71 1.99 3.88
CA VAL A 146 -17.03 1.65 2.62
C VAL A 146 -16.68 0.16 2.61
N THR A 147 -16.75 -0.46 1.45
CA THR A 147 -16.31 -1.84 1.20
C THR A 147 -15.00 -1.88 0.41
N GLU A 148 -14.57 -0.74 -0.10
CA GLU A 148 -13.37 -0.60 -0.91
C GLU A 148 -12.76 0.80 -0.74
N TYR A 149 -11.46 0.89 -0.97
CA TYR A 149 -10.69 2.14 -0.91
C TYR A 149 -10.10 2.41 -2.30
N PRO A 150 -10.58 3.43 -3.03
CA PRO A 150 -9.99 3.80 -4.32
C PRO A 150 -8.57 4.34 -4.13
N CYS A 151 -7.65 3.97 -5.02
CA CYS A 151 -6.32 4.55 -5.09
C CYS A 151 -6.35 5.91 -5.80
N ASP A 152 -5.30 6.72 -5.61
CA ASP A 152 -5.24 8.04 -6.24
C ASP A 152 -5.08 7.90 -7.76
N ILE A 153 -6.06 8.39 -8.51
CA ILE A 153 -6.10 8.27 -9.97
C ILE A 153 -4.92 8.99 -10.65
N ARG A 154 -4.39 10.06 -10.05
CA ARG A 154 -3.27 10.82 -10.61
C ARG A 154 -1.98 10.01 -10.53
N LEU A 155 -1.76 9.32 -9.40
CA LEU A 155 -0.62 8.41 -9.24
C LEU A 155 -0.71 7.21 -10.20
N LEU A 156 -1.91 6.65 -10.39
CA LEU A 156 -2.13 5.59 -11.36
C LEU A 156 -1.82 6.05 -12.80
N GLN A 157 -2.29 7.23 -13.21
CA GLN A 157 -2.01 7.77 -14.52
C GLN A 157 -0.52 8.01 -14.77
N VAL A 158 0.22 8.45 -13.75
CA VAL A 158 1.69 8.60 -13.84
C VAL A 158 2.35 7.25 -13.94
N ALA A 159 1.94 6.27 -13.14
CA ALA A 159 2.52 4.92 -13.16
C ALA A 159 2.31 4.21 -14.51
N GLU A 160 1.18 4.43 -15.17
CA GLU A 160 0.91 3.87 -16.51
C GLU A 160 1.81 4.43 -17.62
N GLN A 161 2.39 5.60 -17.42
CA GLN A 161 3.30 6.23 -18.39
C GLN A 161 4.75 5.75 -18.26
N VAL A 162 5.04 4.94 -17.23
CA VAL A 162 6.38 4.43 -17.01
C VAL A 162 6.68 3.32 -18.00
N GLU A 163 7.69 3.55 -18.85
CA GLU A 163 8.17 2.52 -19.76
C GLU A 163 8.83 1.37 -18.99
N THR A 164 8.39 0.16 -19.25
CA THR A 164 8.92 -1.04 -18.63
C THR A 164 8.86 -2.23 -19.61
N LYS A 165 9.75 -3.18 -19.43
CA LYS A 165 9.74 -4.45 -20.18
C LYS A 165 8.72 -5.46 -19.66
N TYR A 166 8.10 -5.18 -18.50
CA TYR A 166 7.12 -6.07 -17.89
C TYR A 166 5.72 -5.69 -18.34
N HIS A 167 4.84 -6.67 -18.47
CA HIS A 167 3.43 -6.40 -18.67
C HIS A 167 2.87 -5.66 -17.44
N THR A 168 2.18 -4.57 -17.69
CA THR A 168 1.60 -3.72 -16.63
C THR A 168 0.12 -3.55 -16.90
N GLY A 169 -0.69 -3.66 -15.87
CA GLY A 169 -2.13 -3.47 -15.99
C GLY A 169 -2.78 -3.08 -14.67
N ARG A 170 -4.00 -2.59 -14.74
CA ARG A 170 -4.80 -2.24 -13.56
C ARG A 170 -5.50 -3.46 -12.98
N GLY A 171 -5.62 -3.48 -11.65
CA GLY A 171 -6.31 -4.54 -10.94
C GLY A 171 -6.84 -4.13 -9.58
N VAL A 172 -7.74 -4.93 -9.03
CA VAL A 172 -8.23 -4.79 -7.67
C VAL A 172 -7.30 -5.55 -6.73
N ILE A 173 -6.87 -4.90 -5.66
CA ILE A 173 -6.00 -5.51 -4.66
C ILE A 173 -6.86 -5.98 -3.48
N GLY A 174 -6.89 -7.28 -3.23
CA GLY A 174 -7.40 -7.84 -1.98
C GLY A 174 -6.35 -7.69 -0.87
N SER A 175 -6.75 -7.19 0.29
CA SER A 175 -5.88 -7.02 1.44
C SER A 175 -6.47 -7.73 2.66
N GLY A 176 -5.66 -8.58 3.30
CA GLY A 176 -6.03 -9.31 4.51
C GLY A 176 -4.79 -9.89 5.19
N ASP A 177 -4.97 -10.36 6.43
CA ASP A 177 -3.86 -10.89 7.23
C ASP A 177 -3.57 -12.37 6.97
N GLU A 178 -4.52 -13.10 6.36
CA GLU A 178 -4.40 -14.54 6.14
C GLU A 178 -4.67 -14.88 4.67
N TRP A 179 -3.64 -15.36 4.02
CA TRP A 179 -3.69 -15.99 2.69
C TRP A 179 -3.02 -17.37 2.81
N ASN A 180 -3.80 -18.38 3.13
CA ASN A 180 -3.40 -19.79 3.07
C ASN A 180 -3.91 -20.44 1.80
#